data_8e26b533fcbe4e2e955f7607c360a14b
#
_entry.id   8e26b533fcbe4e2e955f7607c360a14b
#
_cell.length_a   1.000
_cell.length_b   1.000
_cell.length_c   1.000
_cell.angle_alpha   90.00
_cell.angle_beta   90.00
_cell.angle_gamma   90.00
#
_symmetry.space_group_name_H-M   'P 1'
#
loop_
_entity.id
_entity.type
_entity.pdbx_description
1 polymer ?
#
loop_
_entity_poly.entity_id
_entity_poly.type
_entity_poly.pdbx_seq_one_letter_code
_entity_poly.pdbx_strand_id
1 'polypeptide(L)'
;MIIENSKVYNLDEVENLFFRPAFCGKAAEDMGIRVLYNMPLPTKIPLFSHNNDLLKPFTSGWQGGAAKSLEQKEIPMVKLKAESSYSAEDYFSTIYEIITNSSEVSLGDLSGTDLEKAETELFRRSLAESIYTNTWFGDEDGLLSNVSCMTGFLRQFITSKEDEDSITLLVHQEEQELPVSDIFKSAWTNANDELRALASEGNLVFFVNTRIYDAYHFYLESLGLIDMNGSGVNGRPTLNYHGIPIIEIPANGLRLNYAKDFCVLTDRRNLVLALNTTDSPEKEIRMWYNPDEMENRQRVVFLIGAAIVDPMLLSGHIYNQGVSLI
;
A
#
# COMPACT_ATOMS: atom_id res chain seq x y z
N MET A 1 7.65 23.68 17.66
CA MET A 1 8.29 24.10 16.37
C MET A 1 8.63 25.58 16.53
N ILE A 2 9.90 25.96 16.54
CA ILE A 2 10.31 27.37 16.66
C ILE A 2 10.25 27.97 15.26
N ILE A 3 9.33 28.90 15.03
CA ILE A 3 9.24 29.65 13.79
C ILE A 3 10.05 30.94 13.98
N GLU A 4 11.24 31.02 13.38
CA GLU A 4 12.19 32.12 13.59
C GLU A 4 11.83 33.46 12.92
N ASN A 5 10.80 33.53 12.11
CA ASN A 5 10.32 34.79 11.50
C ASN A 5 8.80 34.78 11.33
N SER A 6 8.10 35.61 12.12
CA SER A 6 6.67 35.85 11.95
C SER A 6 6.41 36.61 10.63
N LYS A 7 5.89 35.96 9.63
CA LYS A 7 5.31 36.57 8.44
C LYS A 7 3.79 36.56 8.58
N VAL A 8 3.15 37.63 8.20
CA VAL A 8 1.69 37.69 8.06
C VAL A 8 1.34 37.01 6.73
N TYR A 9 0.56 35.94 6.79
CA TYR A 9 0.15 35.17 5.61
C TYR A 9 -1.34 35.41 5.33
N ASN A 10 -1.72 35.46 4.05
CA ASN A 10 -3.13 35.47 3.65
C ASN A 10 -3.71 34.07 3.72
N LEU A 11 -5.06 33.95 3.86
CA LEU A 11 -5.77 32.65 3.96
C LEU A 11 -5.41 31.65 2.86
N ASP A 12 -5.20 32.14 1.62
CA ASP A 12 -4.78 31.28 0.48
C ASP A 12 -3.33 30.77 0.61
N GLU A 13 -2.50 31.41 1.43
CA GLU A 13 -1.12 31.01 1.70
C GLU A 13 -1.05 29.99 2.87
N VAL A 14 -2.06 29.95 3.74
CA VAL A 14 -2.15 29.00 4.86
C VAL A 14 -2.29 27.58 4.35
N GLU A 15 -3.08 27.33 3.30
CA GLU A 15 -3.16 26.02 2.64
C GLU A 15 -1.78 25.50 2.18
N ASN A 16 -0.91 26.40 1.70
CA ASN A 16 0.43 26.03 1.22
C ASN A 16 1.47 25.86 2.34
N LEU A 17 1.27 26.46 3.51
CA LEU A 17 2.22 26.43 4.63
C LEU A 17 2.20 25.13 5.42
N PHE A 18 1.03 24.52 5.56
CA PHE A 18 0.86 23.25 6.27
C PHE A 18 1.23 22.04 5.40
N PHE A 19 1.32 22.24 4.10
CA PHE A 19 1.72 21.21 3.18
C PHE A 19 3.24 21.19 2.96
N ARG A 20 4.02 20.72 3.95
CA ARG A 20 5.12 19.89 3.52
C ARG A 20 4.50 18.80 2.67
N PRO A 21 5.05 18.49 1.45
CA PRO A 21 4.60 17.33 0.73
C PRO A 21 4.81 16.13 1.66
N ALA A 22 3.79 15.83 2.45
CA ALA A 22 3.68 14.56 3.14
C ALA A 22 3.71 13.56 2.01
N PHE A 23 4.65 12.64 2.06
CA PHE A 23 4.79 11.59 1.08
C PHE A 23 3.39 11.08 0.76
N CYS A 24 3.03 11.05 -0.52
CA CYS A 24 1.66 10.76 -0.94
C CYS A 24 1.31 9.33 -0.53
N GLY A 25 0.65 9.17 0.62
CA GLY A 25 -0.04 7.94 0.95
C GLY A 25 -1.05 7.69 -0.15
N LYS A 26 -0.86 6.63 -0.94
CA LYS A 26 -1.90 6.20 -1.88
C LYS A 26 -3.08 5.72 -1.06
N ALA A 27 -4.28 6.15 -1.40
CA ALA A 27 -5.49 5.55 -0.85
C ALA A 27 -5.45 4.02 -1.06
N ALA A 28 -6.05 3.25 -0.19
CA ALA A 28 -6.02 1.79 -0.27
C ALA A 28 -6.46 1.27 -1.66
N GLU A 29 -7.39 1.95 -2.30
CA GLU A 29 -7.88 1.64 -3.65
C GLU A 29 -6.83 1.86 -4.75
N ASP A 30 -5.91 2.80 -4.56
CA ASP A 30 -4.86 3.14 -5.53
C ASP A 30 -3.61 2.24 -5.41
N MET A 31 -3.59 1.33 -4.44
CA MET A 31 -2.47 0.40 -4.22
C MET A 31 -2.35 -0.68 -5.31
N GLY A 32 -3.34 -0.79 -6.20
CA GLY A 32 -3.37 -1.83 -7.24
C GLY A 32 -3.67 -3.24 -6.72
N ILE A 33 -4.23 -3.34 -5.51
CA ILE A 33 -4.60 -4.58 -4.82
C ILE A 33 -6.12 -4.65 -4.63
N ARG A 34 -6.62 -5.80 -4.20
CA ARG A 34 -8.04 -5.98 -3.88
C ARG A 34 -8.35 -5.51 -2.48
N VAL A 35 -9.22 -4.50 -2.33
CA VAL A 35 -9.69 -4.02 -1.03
C VAL A 35 -11.08 -4.56 -0.74
N LEU A 36 -11.28 -5.11 0.47
CA LEU A 36 -12.56 -5.62 0.96
C LEU A 36 -13.01 -4.79 2.16
N TYR A 37 -14.16 -4.14 2.02
CA TYR A 37 -14.78 -3.34 3.08
C TYR A 37 -15.85 -4.13 3.84
N ASN A 38 -16.24 -3.65 5.02
CA ASN A 38 -17.26 -4.25 5.89
C ASN A 38 -17.00 -5.71 6.27
N MET A 39 -15.74 -6.09 6.40
CA MET A 39 -15.42 -7.48 6.69
C MET A 39 -15.68 -7.82 8.16
N PRO A 40 -16.43 -8.89 8.44
CA PRO A 40 -16.70 -9.34 9.79
C PRO A 40 -15.49 -10.06 10.40
N LEU A 41 -15.47 -10.23 11.71
CA LEU A 41 -14.53 -11.11 12.41
C LEU A 41 -15.17 -12.47 12.71
N PRO A 42 -14.50 -13.61 12.42
CA PRO A 42 -13.29 -13.75 11.63
C PRO A 42 -13.55 -13.55 10.12
N THR A 43 -12.60 -12.91 9.45
CA THR A 43 -12.69 -12.68 7.99
C THR A 43 -12.18 -13.92 7.26
N LYS A 44 -13.04 -14.50 6.42
CA LYS A 44 -12.70 -15.69 5.61
C LYS A 44 -13.03 -15.43 4.15
N ILE A 45 -12.07 -15.73 3.29
CA ILE A 45 -12.28 -15.68 1.83
C ILE A 45 -12.51 -17.09 1.33
N PRO A 46 -13.64 -17.37 0.66
CA PRO A 46 -13.87 -18.65 0.03
C PRO A 46 -13.02 -18.76 -1.25
N LEU A 47 -12.27 -19.85 -1.36
CA LEU A 47 -11.52 -20.25 -2.54
C LEU A 47 -12.26 -21.38 -3.22
N PHE A 48 -12.71 -21.14 -4.45
CA PHE A 48 -13.37 -22.17 -5.25
C PHE A 48 -12.38 -22.72 -6.27
N SER A 49 -12.08 -24.00 -6.21
CA SER A 49 -11.37 -24.69 -7.29
C SER A 49 -12.25 -25.75 -7.93
N HIS A 50 -12.13 -25.85 -9.25
CA HIS A 50 -12.75 -26.89 -10.04
C HIS A 50 -11.67 -27.79 -10.62
N ASN A 51 -11.89 -29.09 -10.56
CA ASN A 51 -11.09 -30.04 -11.31
C ASN A 51 -11.33 -29.84 -12.81
N ASN A 52 -10.28 -29.81 -13.62
CA ASN A 52 -10.37 -29.60 -15.08
C ASN A 52 -11.04 -30.76 -15.83
N ASP A 53 -11.33 -31.89 -15.16
CA ASP A 53 -11.97 -33.09 -15.71
C ASP A 53 -13.52 -32.98 -15.77
N LEU A 54 -14.03 -31.85 -16.27
CA LEU A 54 -15.47 -31.67 -16.45
C LEU A 54 -16.01 -32.39 -17.68
N LEU A 55 -15.20 -32.46 -18.76
CA LEU A 55 -15.59 -33.07 -19.98
C LEU A 55 -15.33 -34.58 -19.95
N LYS A 56 -16.39 -35.35 -20.16
CA LYS A 56 -16.35 -36.82 -20.29
C LYS A 56 -16.91 -37.27 -21.64
N PRO A 57 -16.44 -38.40 -22.19
CA PRO A 57 -17.09 -39.00 -23.36
C PRO A 57 -18.56 -39.25 -23.06
N PHE A 58 -19.40 -39.02 -24.05
CA PHE A 58 -20.85 -39.22 -23.88
C PHE A 58 -21.15 -40.69 -23.56
N THR A 59 -21.81 -40.89 -22.41
CA THR A 59 -22.43 -42.16 -22.04
C THR A 59 -23.81 -41.88 -21.49
N SER A 60 -24.75 -42.80 -21.76
CA SER A 60 -26.13 -42.66 -21.29
C SER A 60 -26.20 -42.73 -19.76
N GLY A 61 -26.89 -41.74 -19.13
CA GLY A 61 -27.09 -41.65 -17.68
C GLY A 61 -26.18 -40.65 -16.98
N TRP A 62 -26.51 -40.33 -15.72
CA TRP A 62 -25.73 -39.45 -14.88
C TRP A 62 -24.50 -40.17 -14.29
N GLN A 63 -23.28 -39.69 -14.58
CA GLN A 63 -22.03 -40.31 -14.14
C GLN A 63 -21.33 -39.57 -12.98
N GLY A 64 -22.01 -38.65 -12.32
CA GLY A 64 -21.41 -37.79 -11.31
C GLY A 64 -20.68 -36.58 -11.92
N GLY A 65 -20.61 -35.50 -11.17
CA GLY A 65 -19.85 -34.30 -11.50
C GLY A 65 -18.42 -34.37 -11.00
N ALA A 66 -17.55 -33.49 -11.52
CA ALA A 66 -16.23 -33.28 -10.95
C ALA A 66 -16.36 -32.75 -9.51
N ALA A 67 -15.47 -33.18 -8.65
CA ALA A 67 -15.44 -32.68 -7.28
C ALA A 67 -15.11 -31.18 -7.27
N LYS A 68 -15.91 -30.41 -6.54
CA LYS A 68 -15.62 -29.02 -6.23
C LYS A 68 -14.90 -29.02 -4.89
N SER A 69 -13.76 -28.35 -4.80
CA SER A 69 -13.17 -28.04 -3.51
C SER A 69 -13.54 -26.60 -3.13
N LEU A 70 -13.93 -26.45 -1.89
CA LEU A 70 -14.18 -25.16 -1.26
C LEU A 70 -13.22 -25.05 -0.09
N GLU A 71 -12.21 -24.22 -0.27
CA GLU A 71 -11.28 -23.88 0.79
C GLU A 71 -11.62 -22.50 1.34
N GLN A 72 -11.26 -22.25 2.57
CA GLN A 72 -11.44 -20.95 3.20
C GLN A 72 -10.09 -20.45 3.71
N LYS A 73 -9.63 -19.35 3.19
CA LYS A 73 -8.45 -18.64 3.69
C LYS A 73 -8.90 -17.63 4.73
N GLU A 74 -8.37 -17.73 5.94
CA GLU A 74 -8.59 -16.76 7.01
C GLU A 74 -7.62 -15.59 6.85
N ILE A 75 -8.14 -14.37 7.01
CA ILE A 75 -7.33 -13.14 7.02
C ILE A 75 -7.16 -12.73 8.49
N PRO A 76 -5.93 -12.68 9.01
CA PRO A 76 -5.67 -12.14 10.34
C PRO A 76 -5.98 -10.65 10.35
N MET A 77 -6.91 -10.21 11.21
CA MET A 77 -7.25 -8.80 11.34
C MET A 77 -6.76 -8.26 12.69
N VAL A 78 -6.08 -7.13 12.63
CA VAL A 78 -5.54 -6.43 13.79
C VAL A 78 -6.36 -5.16 14.03
N LYS A 79 -6.65 -4.85 15.31
CA LYS A 79 -7.32 -3.60 15.69
C LYS A 79 -6.30 -2.51 15.89
N LEU A 80 -6.38 -1.49 15.03
CA LEU A 80 -5.50 -0.33 15.05
C LEU A 80 -6.25 0.93 15.50
N LYS A 81 -5.50 1.88 16.04
CA LYS A 81 -5.96 3.24 16.32
C LYS A 81 -4.90 4.24 15.89
N ALA A 82 -5.37 5.37 15.37
CA ALA A 82 -4.54 6.55 15.18
C ALA A 82 -5.14 7.70 15.98
N GLU A 83 -4.30 8.44 16.69
CA GLU A 83 -4.68 9.54 17.57
C GLU A 83 -3.72 10.70 17.35
N SER A 84 -4.26 11.91 17.31
CA SER A 84 -3.48 13.15 17.31
C SER A 84 -4.20 14.19 18.15
N SER A 85 -3.44 15.06 18.79
CA SER A 85 -3.95 16.24 19.49
C SER A 85 -3.14 17.46 19.09
N TYR A 86 -3.79 18.62 19.10
CA TYR A 86 -3.18 19.91 18.87
C TYR A 86 -3.86 20.97 19.73
N SER A 87 -3.07 21.91 20.22
CA SER A 87 -3.53 23.02 21.04
C SER A 87 -3.55 24.30 20.22
N ALA A 88 -4.48 25.20 20.53
CA ALA A 88 -4.48 26.56 19.98
C ALA A 88 -3.18 27.31 20.34
N GLU A 89 -2.59 27.02 21.51
CA GLU A 89 -1.35 27.63 21.95
C GLU A 89 -0.15 27.31 21.07
N ASP A 90 -0.13 26.13 20.41
CA ASP A 90 0.94 25.73 19.50
C ASP A 90 1.05 26.66 18.29
N TYR A 91 -0.05 27.36 17.97
CA TYR A 91 -0.17 28.29 16.84
C TYR A 91 -0.15 29.75 17.26
N PHE A 92 0.06 30.02 18.54
CA PHE A 92 0.13 31.40 19.09
C PHE A 92 1.18 32.21 18.36
N SER A 93 0.86 33.43 18.03
CA SER A 93 1.69 34.45 17.36
C SER A 93 1.86 34.39 15.86
N THR A 94 1.36 33.36 15.14
CA THR A 94 1.58 33.29 13.69
C THR A 94 0.29 33.23 12.86
N ILE A 95 -0.57 32.28 13.14
CA ILE A 95 -1.81 32.02 12.37
C ILE A 95 -3.04 32.25 13.24
N TYR A 96 -2.88 32.07 14.52
CA TYR A 96 -3.94 32.18 15.51
C TYR A 96 -4.68 33.52 15.48
N GLU A 97 -3.94 34.66 15.38
CA GLU A 97 -4.56 36.00 15.33
C GLU A 97 -5.45 36.20 14.10
N ILE A 98 -5.12 35.57 12.98
CA ILE A 98 -5.88 35.66 11.73
C ILE A 98 -7.15 34.84 11.82
N ILE A 99 -7.08 33.64 12.41
CA ILE A 99 -8.20 32.71 12.52
C ILE A 99 -9.18 33.14 13.62
N THR A 100 -8.70 33.59 14.76
CA THR A 100 -9.55 34.00 15.89
C THR A 100 -10.24 35.33 15.66
N ASN A 101 -9.69 36.25 14.90
CA ASN A 101 -10.34 37.52 14.53
C ASN A 101 -11.55 37.30 13.61
N SER A 102 -11.70 36.14 13.01
CA SER A 102 -12.84 35.81 12.13
C SER A 102 -13.92 34.94 12.78
N SER A 103 -13.72 34.44 14.02
CA SER A 103 -14.65 33.53 14.68
C SER A 103 -15.05 33.98 16.07
N GLU A 104 -16.34 33.82 16.42
CA GLU A 104 -16.91 34.00 17.78
C GLU A 104 -16.54 32.84 18.73
N VAL A 105 -15.51 32.04 18.39
CA VAL A 105 -15.16 30.81 19.10
C VAL A 105 -14.33 31.10 20.35
N SER A 106 -14.51 30.28 21.39
CA SER A 106 -13.68 30.33 22.61
C SER A 106 -12.20 30.06 22.23
N LEU A 107 -11.29 30.77 22.86
CA LEU A 107 -9.86 30.83 22.55
C LEU A 107 -9.14 29.45 22.45
N GLY A 108 -9.74 28.36 22.90
CA GLY A 108 -9.17 27.02 22.84
C GLY A 108 -9.84 26.06 21.84
N ASP A 109 -11.12 26.31 21.52
CA ASP A 109 -11.90 25.46 20.63
C ASP A 109 -11.76 25.95 19.19
N LEU A 110 -11.05 25.19 18.38
CA LEU A 110 -10.81 25.49 16.97
C LEU A 110 -11.84 24.81 16.04
N SER A 111 -12.91 24.23 16.59
CA SER A 111 -13.96 23.55 15.82
C SER A 111 -14.59 24.48 14.77
N GLY A 112 -14.65 24.01 13.53
CA GLY A 112 -15.21 24.74 12.39
C GLY A 112 -14.27 25.78 11.77
N THR A 113 -13.04 25.93 12.27
CA THR A 113 -12.04 26.85 11.72
C THR A 113 -11.30 26.23 10.52
N ASP A 114 -10.62 27.06 9.73
CA ASP A 114 -9.79 26.58 8.64
C ASP A 114 -8.54 25.84 9.15
N LEU A 115 -8.08 26.13 10.37
CA LEU A 115 -7.01 25.38 11.01
C LEU A 115 -7.43 23.94 11.32
N GLU A 116 -8.65 23.71 11.82
CA GLU A 116 -9.18 22.36 12.03
C GLU A 116 -9.22 21.58 10.72
N LYS A 117 -9.65 22.21 9.63
CA LYS A 117 -9.68 21.56 8.30
C LYS A 117 -8.27 21.19 7.83
N ALA A 118 -7.30 22.09 7.99
CA ALA A 118 -5.90 21.84 7.61
C ALA A 118 -5.28 20.70 8.43
N GLU A 119 -5.47 20.70 9.76
CA GLU A 119 -4.98 19.65 10.65
C GLU A 119 -5.65 18.30 10.37
N THR A 120 -6.95 18.30 10.06
CA THR A 120 -7.68 17.09 9.68
C THR A 120 -7.15 16.51 8.36
N GLU A 121 -6.89 17.35 7.38
CA GLU A 121 -6.33 16.90 6.10
C GLU A 121 -4.90 16.36 6.26
N LEU A 122 -4.09 17.00 7.12
CA LEU A 122 -2.75 16.50 7.45
C LEU A 122 -2.81 15.13 8.14
N PHE A 123 -3.70 14.98 9.12
CA PHE A 123 -3.90 13.71 9.82
C PHE A 123 -4.40 12.62 8.87
N ARG A 124 -5.35 12.95 7.98
CA ARG A 124 -5.89 12.04 6.97
C ARG A 124 -4.78 11.51 6.04
N ARG A 125 -3.92 12.40 5.55
CA ARG A 125 -2.78 12.00 4.69
C ARG A 125 -1.76 11.15 5.42
N SER A 126 -1.43 11.51 6.66
CA SER A 126 -0.50 10.74 7.49
C SER A 126 -1.08 9.36 7.82
N LEU A 127 -2.39 9.27 8.03
CA LEU A 127 -3.07 7.99 8.26
C LEU A 127 -3.04 7.12 7.00
N ALA A 128 -3.36 7.67 5.82
CA ALA A 128 -3.30 6.95 4.56
C ALA A 128 -1.88 6.44 4.25
N GLU A 129 -0.86 7.25 4.51
CA GLU A 129 0.54 6.84 4.40
C GLU A 129 0.90 5.72 5.38
N SER A 130 0.44 5.81 6.63
CA SER A 130 0.68 4.77 7.64
C SER A 130 0.00 3.45 7.29
N ILE A 131 -1.24 3.50 6.77
CA ILE A 131 -1.95 2.31 6.28
C ILE A 131 -1.20 1.69 5.10
N TYR A 132 -0.81 2.50 4.11
CA TYR A 132 -0.03 2.06 2.96
C TYR A 132 1.27 1.39 3.39
N THR A 133 2.02 2.05 4.25
CA THR A 133 3.32 1.60 4.72
C THR A 133 3.22 0.27 5.48
N ASN A 134 2.25 0.15 6.40
CA ASN A 134 2.05 -1.10 7.14
C ASN A 134 1.51 -2.22 6.23
N THR A 135 0.65 -1.92 5.24
CA THR A 135 0.12 -2.91 4.30
C THR A 135 1.22 -3.56 3.46
N TRP A 136 2.19 -2.77 2.98
CA TRP A 136 3.29 -3.27 2.17
C TRP A 136 4.49 -3.75 2.97
N PHE A 137 4.91 -2.98 3.97
CA PHE A 137 6.20 -3.13 4.65
C PHE A 137 6.07 -3.50 6.13
N GLY A 138 4.85 -3.76 6.61
CA GLY A 138 4.61 -4.14 7.99
C GLY A 138 5.39 -5.38 8.40
N ASP A 139 5.96 -5.35 9.60
CA ASP A 139 6.70 -6.45 10.21
C ASP A 139 6.50 -6.40 11.73
N GLU A 140 5.62 -7.26 12.25
CA GLU A 140 5.27 -7.30 13.68
C GLU A 140 6.47 -7.65 14.56
N ASP A 141 7.39 -8.45 14.04
CA ASP A 141 8.64 -8.83 14.72
C ASP A 141 9.78 -7.83 14.46
N GLY A 142 9.52 -6.79 13.67
CA GLY A 142 10.50 -5.82 13.24
C GLY A 142 10.88 -4.79 14.31
N LEU A 143 12.09 -4.22 14.18
CA LEU A 143 12.60 -3.19 15.08
C LEU A 143 12.04 -1.78 14.82
N LEU A 144 11.35 -1.58 13.70
CA LEU A 144 10.82 -0.28 13.28
C LEU A 144 9.41 -0.07 13.83
N SER A 145 9.26 0.76 14.85
CA SER A 145 7.99 1.01 15.54
C SER A 145 6.87 1.56 14.66
N ASN A 146 7.19 2.22 13.56
CA ASN A 146 6.22 2.79 12.63
C ASN A 146 5.63 1.78 11.62
N VAL A 147 6.19 0.56 11.54
CA VAL A 147 5.76 -0.52 10.65
C VAL A 147 5.54 -1.85 11.39
N SER A 148 5.42 -1.83 12.70
CA SER A 148 5.23 -3.03 13.54
C SER A 148 3.76 -3.32 13.91
N CYS A 149 2.81 -2.64 13.25
CA CYS A 149 1.41 -2.75 13.61
C CYS A 149 0.72 -4.00 13.06
N MET A 150 1.22 -4.55 11.96
CA MET A 150 0.68 -5.73 11.29
C MET A 150 1.73 -6.33 10.35
N THR A 151 1.56 -7.60 9.97
CA THR A 151 2.42 -8.24 8.95
C THR A 151 1.97 -7.86 7.55
N GLY A 152 2.80 -7.07 6.85
CA GLY A 152 2.55 -6.58 5.48
C GLY A 152 2.87 -7.62 4.39
N PHE A 153 2.52 -7.28 3.13
CA PHE A 153 2.69 -8.19 2.01
C PHE A 153 4.13 -8.63 1.80
N LEU A 154 5.10 -7.72 1.87
CA LEU A 154 6.49 -8.06 1.60
C LEU A 154 7.05 -9.09 2.60
N ARG A 155 6.68 -8.97 3.88
CA ARG A 155 7.03 -9.96 4.89
C ARG A 155 6.32 -11.29 4.65
N GLN A 156 5.03 -11.25 4.29
CA GLN A 156 4.27 -12.44 3.95
C GLN A 156 4.83 -13.18 2.72
N PHE A 157 5.36 -12.47 1.71
CA PHE A 157 6.04 -13.09 0.56
C PHE A 157 7.24 -13.92 1.01
N ILE A 158 8.06 -13.37 1.90
CA ILE A 158 9.24 -14.07 2.43
C ILE A 158 8.83 -15.29 3.25
N THR A 159 7.89 -15.11 4.19
CA THR A 159 7.39 -16.22 5.04
C THR A 159 6.75 -17.32 4.21
N SER A 160 5.94 -16.97 3.19
CA SER A 160 5.34 -17.96 2.30
C SER A 160 6.40 -18.79 1.57
N LYS A 161 7.53 -18.18 1.16
CA LYS A 161 8.65 -18.90 0.55
C LYS A 161 9.38 -19.81 1.54
N GLU A 162 9.53 -19.37 2.79
CA GLU A 162 10.13 -20.19 3.86
C GLU A 162 9.26 -21.40 4.20
N ASP A 163 7.94 -21.26 4.13
CA ASP A 163 6.97 -22.32 4.42
C ASP A 163 6.83 -23.31 3.26
N GLU A 164 7.00 -22.87 2.01
CA GLU A 164 6.75 -23.69 0.83
C GLU A 164 7.79 -23.45 -0.29
N ASP A 165 8.67 -24.42 -0.49
CA ASP A 165 9.74 -24.36 -1.48
C ASP A 165 9.26 -24.34 -2.94
N SER A 166 8.03 -24.79 -3.21
CA SER A 166 7.43 -24.82 -4.56
C SER A 166 7.10 -23.43 -5.12
N ILE A 167 7.04 -22.41 -4.26
CA ILE A 167 6.82 -21.02 -4.68
C ILE A 167 8.01 -20.50 -5.49
N THR A 168 7.72 -19.91 -6.63
CA THR A 168 8.74 -19.42 -7.59
C THR A 168 9.32 -18.04 -7.24
N LEU A 169 9.10 -17.57 -6.03
CA LEU A 169 9.74 -16.39 -5.49
C LEU A 169 11.14 -16.73 -4.97
N LEU A 170 12.14 -15.93 -5.31
CA LEU A 170 13.53 -16.11 -4.88
C LEU A 170 13.93 -15.00 -3.91
N VAL A 171 14.45 -15.39 -2.75
CA VAL A 171 14.98 -14.45 -1.75
C VAL A 171 16.50 -14.51 -1.76
N HIS A 172 17.15 -13.41 -2.13
CA HIS A 172 18.60 -13.29 -2.22
C HIS A 172 19.17 -12.65 -0.96
N GLN A 173 20.02 -13.39 -0.25
CA GLN A 173 20.65 -12.93 1.00
C GLN A 173 21.87 -12.03 0.75
N GLU A 174 22.52 -12.19 -0.39
CA GLU A 174 23.71 -11.45 -0.79
C GLU A 174 23.37 -10.41 -1.87
N GLU A 175 24.20 -9.39 -1.99
CA GLU A 175 24.10 -8.42 -3.06
C GLU A 175 24.30 -9.12 -4.41
N GLN A 176 23.40 -8.82 -5.35
CA GLN A 176 23.45 -9.35 -6.71
C GLN A 176 23.86 -8.23 -7.67
N GLU A 177 24.57 -8.57 -8.73
CA GLU A 177 24.90 -7.67 -9.83
C GLU A 177 24.21 -8.20 -11.10
N LEU A 178 23.15 -7.50 -11.52
CA LEU A 178 22.29 -7.96 -12.61
C LEU A 178 21.81 -6.79 -13.48
N PRO A 179 21.68 -7.00 -14.81
CA PRO A 179 20.94 -6.07 -15.66
C PRO A 179 19.49 -6.01 -15.22
N VAL A 180 18.92 -4.80 -15.21
CA VAL A 180 17.53 -4.62 -14.77
C VAL A 180 16.53 -5.40 -15.63
N SER A 181 16.80 -5.59 -16.93
CA SER A 181 15.99 -6.40 -17.84
C SER A 181 15.89 -7.87 -17.42
N ASP A 182 16.98 -8.42 -16.86
CA ASP A 182 17.06 -9.81 -16.47
C ASP A 182 16.23 -10.10 -15.20
N ILE A 183 16.01 -9.09 -14.35
CA ILE A 183 15.13 -9.21 -13.19
C ILE A 183 13.69 -9.53 -13.65
N PHE A 184 13.14 -8.75 -14.58
CA PHE A 184 11.80 -8.99 -15.13
C PHE A 184 11.72 -10.27 -15.94
N LYS A 185 12.75 -10.54 -16.77
CA LYS A 185 12.83 -11.76 -17.56
C LYS A 185 12.85 -13.00 -16.67
N SER A 186 13.64 -13.00 -15.62
CA SER A 186 13.72 -14.11 -14.67
C SER A 186 12.40 -14.30 -13.92
N ALA A 187 11.79 -13.23 -13.41
CA ALA A 187 10.50 -13.28 -12.74
C ALA A 187 9.40 -13.86 -13.64
N TRP A 188 9.38 -13.51 -14.94
CA TRP A 188 8.45 -14.07 -15.91
C TRP A 188 8.76 -15.52 -16.28
N THR A 189 10.02 -15.85 -16.52
CA THR A 189 10.44 -17.18 -16.96
C THR A 189 10.27 -18.23 -15.87
N ASN A 190 10.49 -17.85 -14.61
CA ASN A 190 10.33 -18.72 -13.45
C ASN A 190 8.88 -18.87 -13.00
N ALA A 191 7.97 -18.00 -13.46
CA ALA A 191 6.56 -18.07 -13.12
C ALA A 191 5.98 -19.45 -13.48
N ASN A 192 5.14 -19.99 -12.61
CA ASN A 192 4.46 -21.25 -12.87
C ASN A 192 3.46 -21.12 -14.03
N ASP A 193 3.02 -22.26 -14.57
CA ASP A 193 2.12 -22.28 -15.73
C ASP A 193 0.75 -21.66 -15.43
N GLU A 194 0.27 -21.81 -14.21
CA GLU A 194 -1.02 -21.23 -13.75
C GLU A 194 -0.94 -19.71 -13.74
N LEU A 195 0.11 -19.13 -13.16
CA LEU A 195 0.32 -17.67 -13.15
C LEU A 195 0.46 -17.14 -14.58
N ARG A 196 1.21 -17.83 -15.45
CA ARG A 196 1.34 -17.44 -16.87
C ARG A 196 0.02 -17.51 -17.64
N ALA A 197 -0.81 -18.51 -17.35
CA ALA A 197 -2.14 -18.62 -17.97
C ALA A 197 -3.04 -17.43 -17.66
N LEU A 198 -2.93 -16.85 -16.43
CA LEU A 198 -3.67 -15.66 -16.01
C LEU A 198 -3.27 -14.38 -16.76
N ALA A 199 -2.15 -14.38 -17.50
CA ALA A 199 -1.75 -13.23 -18.31
C ALA A 199 -2.82 -12.83 -19.34
N SER A 200 -3.56 -13.79 -19.85
CA SER A 200 -4.66 -13.55 -20.81
C SER A 200 -5.85 -12.79 -20.18
N GLU A 201 -6.00 -12.81 -18.86
CA GLU A 201 -7.05 -12.10 -18.16
C GLU A 201 -6.73 -10.62 -17.93
N GLY A 202 -5.46 -10.19 -18.09
CA GLY A 202 -5.03 -8.80 -17.95
C GLY A 202 -4.94 -8.30 -16.49
N ASN A 203 -4.99 -9.21 -15.51
CA ASN A 203 -4.94 -8.87 -14.08
C ASN A 203 -3.54 -9.01 -13.46
N LEU A 204 -2.57 -9.54 -14.22
CA LEU A 204 -1.19 -9.64 -13.75
C LEU A 204 -0.54 -8.26 -13.60
N VAL A 205 0.33 -8.13 -12.61
CA VAL A 205 1.07 -6.91 -12.30
C VAL A 205 2.45 -7.27 -11.75
N PHE A 206 3.44 -6.47 -12.13
CA PHE A 206 4.72 -6.42 -11.43
C PHE A 206 4.68 -5.33 -10.36
N PHE A 207 4.90 -5.70 -9.12
CA PHE A 207 5.13 -4.77 -8.03
C PHE A 207 6.64 -4.64 -7.81
N VAL A 208 7.15 -3.41 -7.91
CA VAL A 208 8.58 -3.14 -7.78
C VAL A 208 8.83 -1.93 -6.87
N ASN A 209 9.99 -1.86 -6.25
CA ASN A 209 10.40 -0.66 -5.55
C ASN A 209 10.84 0.44 -6.54
N THR A 210 10.92 1.68 -6.05
CA THR A 210 11.28 2.87 -6.84
C THR A 210 12.59 2.69 -7.59
N ARG A 211 13.60 2.08 -6.95
CA ARG A 211 14.93 1.91 -7.54
C ARG A 211 14.92 1.03 -8.80
N ILE A 212 14.23 -0.11 -8.76
CA ILE A 212 14.10 -1.01 -9.93
C ILE A 212 13.21 -0.34 -10.99
N TYR A 213 12.17 0.39 -10.58
CA TYR A 213 11.30 1.12 -11.50
C TYR A 213 12.08 2.17 -12.29
N ASP A 214 12.84 3.04 -11.61
CA ASP A 214 13.64 4.08 -12.23
C ASP A 214 14.75 3.50 -13.13
N ALA A 215 15.43 2.44 -12.66
CA ALA A 215 16.45 1.78 -13.46
C ALA A 215 15.89 1.17 -14.75
N TYR A 216 14.70 0.57 -14.69
CA TYR A 216 14.05 0.05 -15.88
C TYR A 216 13.59 1.16 -16.83
N HIS A 217 13.12 2.28 -16.28
CA HIS A 217 12.81 3.47 -17.07
C HIS A 217 14.04 3.99 -17.83
N PHE A 218 15.18 4.17 -17.14
CA PHE A 218 16.44 4.60 -17.79
C PHE A 218 16.94 3.59 -18.81
N TYR A 219 16.79 2.30 -18.55
CA TYR A 219 17.14 1.26 -19.53
C TYR A 219 16.33 1.40 -20.81
N LEU A 220 15.00 1.56 -20.72
CA LEU A 220 14.14 1.75 -21.88
C LEU A 220 14.43 3.08 -22.61
N GLU A 221 14.74 4.15 -21.87
CA GLU A 221 15.16 5.44 -22.43
C GLU A 221 16.45 5.29 -23.23
N SER A 222 17.45 4.55 -22.72
CA SER A 222 18.71 4.28 -23.40
C SER A 222 18.53 3.54 -24.73
N LEU A 223 17.47 2.71 -24.82
CA LEU A 223 17.11 2.00 -26.04
C LEU A 223 16.21 2.83 -26.99
N GLY A 224 15.82 4.04 -26.61
CA GLY A 224 14.88 4.87 -27.37
C GLY A 224 13.46 4.31 -27.46
N LEU A 225 13.06 3.45 -26.54
CA LEU A 225 11.76 2.75 -26.53
C LEU A 225 10.69 3.50 -25.71
N ILE A 226 11.06 4.55 -25.00
CA ILE A 226 10.09 5.38 -24.27
C ILE A 226 9.61 6.48 -25.21
N ASP A 227 8.31 6.50 -25.46
CA ASP A 227 7.66 7.64 -26.07
C ASP A 227 7.63 8.80 -25.04
N MET A 228 8.44 9.84 -25.27
CA MET A 228 8.58 11.01 -24.40
C MET A 228 7.25 11.75 -24.16
N ASN A 229 6.23 11.44 -24.94
CA ASN A 229 4.87 12.00 -24.83
C ASN A 229 3.85 11.00 -24.21
N GLY A 230 4.31 9.90 -23.69
CA GLY A 230 3.44 8.89 -23.07
C GLY A 230 2.59 9.50 -21.95
N SER A 231 1.27 9.43 -22.09
CA SER A 231 0.30 9.87 -21.10
C SER A 231 0.37 8.98 -19.87
N GLY A 232 1.32 9.25 -18.98
CA GLY A 232 1.40 8.58 -17.68
C GLY A 232 0.37 9.15 -16.70
N VAL A 233 -0.06 8.34 -15.77
CA VAL A 233 -0.83 8.82 -14.62
C VAL A 233 0.09 9.71 -13.78
N ASN A 234 -0.35 10.92 -13.46
CA ASN A 234 0.42 11.90 -12.69
C ASN A 234 1.76 12.34 -13.33
N GLY A 235 1.87 12.34 -14.67
CA GLY A 235 3.08 12.80 -15.37
C GLY A 235 4.25 11.81 -15.39
N ARG A 236 4.10 10.59 -14.83
CA ARG A 236 5.07 9.51 -14.98
C ARG A 236 4.61 8.53 -16.07
N PRO A 237 5.50 8.02 -16.92
CA PRO A 237 5.13 7.03 -17.95
C PRO A 237 4.67 5.74 -17.27
N THR A 238 3.68 5.09 -17.86
CA THR A 238 3.25 3.75 -17.43
C THR A 238 4.20 2.72 -18.05
N LEU A 239 5.01 2.07 -17.24
CA LEU A 239 5.92 1.03 -17.70
C LEU A 239 5.21 -0.32 -17.78
N ASN A 240 5.58 -1.11 -18.80
CA ASN A 240 5.06 -2.45 -19.01
C ASN A 240 6.19 -3.40 -19.40
N TYR A 241 6.09 -4.65 -18.96
CA TYR A 241 6.94 -5.75 -19.42
C TYR A 241 6.07 -6.88 -19.96
N HIS A 242 6.26 -7.31 -21.21
CA HIS A 242 5.39 -8.27 -21.92
C HIS A 242 3.87 -7.89 -21.88
N GLY A 243 3.54 -6.60 -21.88
CA GLY A 243 2.16 -6.14 -21.77
C GLY A 243 1.61 -6.15 -20.33
N ILE A 244 2.38 -6.60 -19.35
CA ILE A 244 2.02 -6.62 -17.94
C ILE A 244 2.46 -5.28 -17.33
N PRO A 245 1.56 -4.52 -16.68
CA PRO A 245 1.90 -3.24 -16.08
C PRO A 245 2.85 -3.40 -14.88
N ILE A 246 3.75 -2.44 -14.75
CA ILE A 246 4.68 -2.33 -13.62
C ILE A 246 4.16 -1.24 -12.69
N ILE A 247 3.90 -1.60 -11.43
CA ILE A 247 3.44 -0.67 -10.39
C ILE A 247 4.59 -0.41 -9.43
N GLU A 248 4.93 0.86 -9.28
CA GLU A 248 5.89 1.31 -8.29
C GLU A 248 5.30 1.30 -6.88
N ILE A 249 6.03 0.71 -5.95
CA ILE A 249 5.74 0.69 -4.51
C ILE A 249 6.84 1.46 -3.78
N PRO A 250 6.64 2.77 -3.55
CA PRO A 250 7.62 3.59 -2.86
C PRO A 250 7.73 3.21 -1.39
N ALA A 251 8.95 3.01 -0.91
CA ALA A 251 9.22 2.70 0.50
C ALA A 251 9.25 3.95 1.40
N ASN A 252 9.00 5.15 0.86
CA ASN A 252 8.90 6.43 1.59
C ASN A 252 10.04 6.68 2.57
N GLY A 253 11.28 6.33 2.20
CA GLY A 253 12.47 6.50 3.03
C GLY A 253 12.65 5.45 4.14
N LEU A 254 11.81 4.43 4.21
CA LEU A 254 12.00 3.30 5.10
C LEU A 254 13.25 2.51 4.72
N ARG A 255 14.07 2.22 5.72
CA ARG A 255 15.22 1.33 5.59
C ARG A 255 14.83 -0.05 6.10
N LEU A 256 14.31 -0.87 5.21
CA LEU A 256 13.97 -2.26 5.54
C LEU A 256 15.26 -3.09 5.68
N ASN A 257 15.35 -3.85 6.76
CA ASN A 257 16.50 -4.73 7.00
C ASN A 257 16.40 -6.05 6.25
N TYR A 258 15.20 -6.40 5.77
CA TYR A 258 14.88 -7.70 5.18
C TYR A 258 14.61 -7.66 3.68
N ALA A 259 14.46 -6.48 3.08
CA ALA A 259 14.27 -6.31 1.64
C ALA A 259 14.64 -4.89 1.21
N LYS A 260 15.79 -4.71 0.58
CA LYS A 260 16.18 -3.42 -0.01
C LYS A 260 15.55 -3.19 -1.36
N ASP A 261 15.54 -4.23 -2.19
CA ASP A 261 14.97 -4.20 -3.54
C ASP A 261 14.06 -5.40 -3.73
N PHE A 262 12.99 -5.24 -4.51
CA PHE A 262 12.09 -6.33 -4.84
C PHE A 262 11.39 -6.12 -6.18
N CYS A 263 11.09 -7.22 -6.85
CA CYS A 263 10.29 -7.32 -8.05
C CYS A 263 9.41 -8.55 -7.93
N VAL A 264 8.11 -8.39 -7.75
CA VAL A 264 7.17 -9.49 -7.55
C VAL A 264 6.08 -9.43 -8.61
N LEU A 265 5.90 -10.52 -9.34
CA LEU A 265 4.83 -10.76 -10.29
C LEU A 265 3.71 -11.54 -9.61
N THR A 266 2.50 -11.04 -9.67
CA THR A 266 1.30 -11.72 -9.16
C THR A 266 0.03 -11.18 -9.81
N ASP A 267 -1.10 -11.84 -9.57
CA ASP A 267 -2.43 -11.30 -9.90
C ASP A 267 -2.86 -10.27 -8.85
N ARG A 268 -3.45 -9.14 -9.26
CA ARG A 268 -3.95 -8.09 -8.35
C ARG A 268 -4.96 -8.61 -7.35
N ARG A 269 -5.75 -9.61 -7.74
CA ARG A 269 -6.79 -10.24 -6.90
C ARG A 269 -6.19 -11.13 -5.81
N ASN A 270 -4.93 -11.51 -5.98
CA ASN A 270 -4.20 -12.36 -5.03
C ASN A 270 -3.79 -11.61 -3.75
N LEU A 271 -3.62 -10.29 -3.86
CA LEU A 271 -3.30 -9.44 -2.72
C LEU A 271 -4.57 -8.79 -2.19
N VAL A 272 -4.93 -9.12 -0.97
CA VAL A 272 -6.18 -8.66 -0.35
C VAL A 272 -5.90 -7.86 0.90
N LEU A 273 -6.48 -6.66 0.95
CA LEU A 273 -6.57 -5.82 2.13
C LEU A 273 -8.00 -5.84 2.64
N ALA A 274 -8.22 -6.33 3.85
CA ALA A 274 -9.52 -6.39 4.50
C ALA A 274 -9.66 -5.27 5.53
N LEU A 275 -10.78 -4.56 5.48
CA LEU A 275 -11.14 -3.46 6.38
C LEU A 275 -12.54 -3.72 6.96
N ASN A 276 -12.76 -3.39 8.23
CA ASN A 276 -14.08 -3.49 8.84
C ASN A 276 -14.93 -2.21 8.68
N THR A 277 -14.36 -1.18 8.10
CA THR A 277 -15.02 0.10 7.84
C THR A 277 -15.83 0.05 6.54
N THR A 278 -16.86 0.90 6.41
CA THR A 278 -17.67 1.02 5.18
C THR A 278 -16.93 1.72 4.05
N ASP A 279 -15.93 2.50 4.39
CA ASP A 279 -15.06 3.22 3.46
C ASP A 279 -13.63 3.20 4.03
N SER A 280 -12.70 3.85 3.35
CA SER A 280 -11.31 3.98 3.82
C SER A 280 -11.26 4.64 5.20
N PRO A 281 -10.43 4.14 6.15
CA PRO A 281 -10.38 4.66 7.52
C PRO A 281 -10.09 6.14 7.64
N GLU A 282 -9.34 6.73 6.70
CA GLU A 282 -9.03 8.15 6.65
C GLU A 282 -10.26 9.04 6.42
N LYS A 283 -11.42 8.46 6.05
CA LYS A 283 -12.70 9.16 5.89
C LYS A 283 -13.57 9.10 7.15
N GLU A 284 -13.23 8.25 8.12
CA GLU A 284 -14.00 8.01 9.35
C GLU A 284 -13.36 8.64 10.60
N ILE A 285 -12.72 9.79 10.45
CA ILE A 285 -12.05 10.49 11.55
C ILE A 285 -13.09 11.14 12.47
N ARG A 286 -12.93 10.93 13.79
CA ARG A 286 -13.71 11.60 14.84
C ARG A 286 -12.90 12.70 15.45
N MET A 287 -13.50 13.88 15.57
CA MET A 287 -12.88 15.08 16.14
C MET A 287 -13.70 15.60 17.30
N TRP A 288 -13.05 16.16 18.30
CA TRP A 288 -13.68 16.84 19.42
C TRP A 288 -12.69 17.73 20.16
N TYR A 289 -13.22 18.80 20.75
CA TYR A 289 -12.47 19.64 21.68
C TYR A 289 -12.53 19.06 23.10
N ASN A 290 -11.42 18.98 23.79
CA ASN A 290 -11.32 18.60 25.20
C ASN A 290 -11.06 19.82 26.05
N PRO A 291 -12.07 20.34 26.79
CA PRO A 291 -11.93 21.56 27.59
C PRO A 291 -11.03 21.42 28.82
N ASP A 292 -10.84 20.17 29.33
CA ASP A 292 -10.03 19.93 30.52
C ASP A 292 -8.54 20.13 30.25
N GLU A 293 -8.10 19.83 29.05
CA GLU A 293 -6.69 19.93 28.61
C GLU A 293 -6.50 21.02 27.55
N MET A 294 -7.56 21.71 27.16
CA MET A 294 -7.58 22.75 26.11
C MET A 294 -6.96 22.28 24.78
N GLU A 295 -7.24 21.02 24.43
CA GLU A 295 -6.75 20.40 23.20
C GLU A 295 -7.88 20.04 22.26
N ASN A 296 -7.64 20.22 20.96
CA ASN A 296 -8.44 19.66 19.90
C ASN A 296 -7.89 18.27 19.57
N ARG A 297 -8.73 17.26 19.63
CA ARG A 297 -8.35 15.85 19.47
C ARG A 297 -9.02 15.24 18.26
N GLN A 298 -8.27 14.39 17.58
CA GLN A 298 -8.79 13.59 16.49
C GLN A 298 -8.36 12.13 16.64
N ARG A 299 -9.25 11.21 16.30
CA ARG A 299 -9.03 9.78 16.44
C ARG A 299 -9.80 8.98 15.40
N VAL A 300 -9.17 7.90 14.95
CA VAL A 300 -9.83 6.84 14.21
C VAL A 300 -9.46 5.47 14.82
N VAL A 301 -10.40 4.53 14.80
CA VAL A 301 -10.21 3.14 15.25
C VAL A 301 -10.85 2.22 14.23
N PHE A 302 -10.09 1.26 13.74
CA PHE A 302 -10.52 0.32 12.71
C PHE A 302 -9.82 -1.03 12.84
N LEU A 303 -10.34 -2.03 12.15
CA LEU A 303 -9.70 -3.34 11.99
C LEU A 303 -9.17 -3.42 10.56
N ILE A 304 -7.96 -3.90 10.42
CA ILE A 304 -7.27 -4.06 9.14
C ILE A 304 -6.54 -5.40 9.13
N GLY A 305 -6.47 -6.02 7.96
CA GLY A 305 -5.68 -7.22 7.74
C GLY A 305 -5.25 -7.33 6.29
N ALA A 306 -4.02 -7.72 6.05
CA ALA A 306 -3.49 -8.03 4.73
C ALA A 306 -3.27 -9.53 4.60
N ALA A 307 -3.60 -10.10 3.45
CA ALA A 307 -3.35 -11.51 3.18
C ALA A 307 -3.09 -11.80 1.70
N ILE A 308 -2.23 -12.77 1.46
CA ILE A 308 -2.03 -13.39 0.15
C ILE A 308 -3.00 -14.55 0.06
N VAL A 309 -3.85 -14.56 -0.96
CA VAL A 309 -4.89 -15.59 -1.14
C VAL A 309 -4.27 -16.93 -1.48
N ASP A 310 -3.43 -16.94 -2.52
CA ASP A 310 -2.71 -18.12 -3.01
C ASP A 310 -1.23 -17.81 -3.20
N PRO A 311 -0.35 -18.34 -2.33
CA PRO A 311 1.09 -18.13 -2.44
C PRO A 311 1.71 -18.74 -3.72
N MET A 312 1.08 -19.75 -4.33
CA MET A 312 1.56 -20.35 -5.58
C MET A 312 1.51 -19.39 -6.78
N LEU A 313 0.66 -18.36 -6.69
CA LEU A 313 0.54 -17.31 -7.72
C LEU A 313 1.53 -16.15 -7.47
N LEU A 314 2.70 -16.44 -6.93
CA LEU A 314 3.79 -15.48 -6.73
C LEU A 314 5.02 -15.91 -7.53
N SER A 315 5.66 -14.97 -8.23
CA SER A 315 6.95 -15.16 -8.87
C SER A 315 7.78 -13.88 -8.76
N GLY A 316 9.09 -14.00 -8.67
CA GLY A 316 9.96 -12.82 -8.66
C GLY A 316 11.16 -12.93 -7.74
N HIS A 317 11.66 -11.78 -7.34
CA HIS A 317 12.89 -11.64 -6.57
C HIS A 317 12.75 -10.65 -5.44
N ILE A 318 13.27 -10.99 -4.28
CA ILE A 318 13.48 -10.11 -3.14
C ILE A 318 14.96 -10.11 -2.79
N TYR A 319 15.57 -8.94 -2.70
CA TYR A 319 17.00 -8.77 -2.45
C TYR A 319 17.20 -8.13 -1.07
N ASN A 320 17.70 -8.91 -0.12
CA ASN A 320 17.92 -8.44 1.26
C ASN A 320 19.04 -7.38 1.33
N GLN A 321 20.13 -7.58 0.61
CA GLN A 321 21.27 -6.65 0.54
C GLN A 321 21.17 -5.65 -0.62
N GLY A 322 20.14 -5.80 -1.48
CA GLY A 322 19.93 -5.00 -2.67
C GLY A 322 20.53 -5.62 -3.94
N VAL A 323 20.33 -4.94 -5.06
CA VAL A 323 20.87 -5.34 -6.36
C VAL A 323 21.70 -4.20 -6.94
N SER A 324 22.92 -4.49 -7.38
CA SER A 324 23.72 -3.56 -8.18
C SER A 324 23.23 -3.65 -9.63
N LEU A 325 22.56 -2.60 -10.09
CA LEU A 325 21.95 -2.55 -11.42
C LEU A 325 22.98 -2.03 -12.42
N ILE A 326 23.24 -2.81 -13.48
CA ILE A 326 24.18 -2.55 -14.57
C ILE A 326 23.43 -2.08 -15.81
#